data_3b066303c85046c42ec673c3cbfc1bce
#
_entry.id   3b066303c85046c42ec673c3cbfc1bce
#
_cell.length_a   1.000
_cell.length_b   1.000
_cell.length_c   1.000
_cell.angle_alpha   90.00
_cell.angle_beta   90.00
_cell.angle_gamma   90.00
#
_symmetry.space_group_name_H-M   'P 1'
#
loop_
_entity.id
_entity.type
_entity.pdbx_description
1 polymer ?
#
loop_
_entity_poly.entity_id
_entity_poly.type
_entity_poly.pdbx_seq_one_letter_code
_entity_poly.pdbx_strand_id
1 'polypeptide(L)'
;MYRIASRLASSARSSASKKVVYSRVISNRSYVAKDINFGVGARAAMLQGVIEVADAVKVTMGPRGRNVIIEKSNGSPKVTKDGVTVAKSIQFKDRSKNVGADLVKQVANATNTAAGDGTTCATVLTQAILTEGCKSIAAGVNVMDVRNGINMAVDAVVSDLKKGAVGTISANGEREIGELIARAMEKVGKEGVITVADGNTLDNELEVVEGLKLARGYISPYFITDQKTQKCELENPMILIHEKKISDVASLVKILEFTVNKNRPLLVVAEDVESEALAMLILNKHHAGVKNFVQVCAIKAPGFGENRRASLDDLAVFTGGEVLSEDRGLTLDKFQPEMFGSAKKITVSLDDSIIMHGGGDKKEIEERCDQLRTSIEKSTSMFDKEKAQERLSKLSGGVAVFKVGGISEVEVGEKKDRVTDALNATKAAVEEGIVPGGGVALLYASKALDNLKAENEDQKRGIEIIQNALKAPAHTIVSNAGFDAAVVLGKLLDQENHNLGYDAAKGEYVDMVKEGIIDPLKVIRTALVDAASVSLLLTTTEASVTENPNEKKPPSRMPNMGDMY
;
A
#
# COMPACT_ATOMS: atom_id res chain seq x y z
N MET A 1 57.92 22.43 -49.79
CA MET A 1 57.04 21.24 -49.50
C MET A 1 57.24 20.62 -48.14
N TYR A 2 58.37 20.74 -47.46
CA TYR A 2 58.58 20.13 -46.11
C TYR A 2 57.89 20.85 -44.93
N ARG A 3 57.46 22.09 -45.04
CA ARG A 3 56.80 22.83 -43.98
C ARG A 3 55.26 22.60 -43.89
N ILE A 4 54.66 22.05 -44.93
CA ILE A 4 53.21 21.76 -44.92
C ILE A 4 52.94 20.37 -44.33
N ALA A 5 53.86 19.42 -44.54
CA ALA A 5 53.73 18.06 -43.98
C ALA A 5 53.86 18.00 -42.46
N SER A 6 54.67 18.89 -41.85
CA SER A 6 54.85 18.95 -40.41
C SER A 6 53.63 19.55 -39.64
N ARG A 7 52.86 20.45 -40.28
CA ARG A 7 51.65 21.04 -39.71
C ARG A 7 50.45 20.07 -39.79
N LEU A 8 50.39 19.23 -40.78
CA LEU A 8 49.33 18.18 -40.87
C LEU A 8 49.57 17.03 -39.90
N ALA A 9 50.84 16.71 -39.61
CA ALA A 9 51.17 15.64 -38.64
C ALA A 9 50.92 16.09 -37.18
N SER A 10 51.04 17.35 -36.83
CA SER A 10 50.71 17.87 -35.50
C SER A 10 49.21 18.02 -35.28
N SER A 11 48.44 18.35 -36.32
CA SER A 11 46.96 18.39 -36.29
C SER A 11 46.34 16.99 -36.11
N ALA A 12 46.91 15.96 -36.78
CA ALA A 12 46.47 14.59 -36.65
C ALA A 12 46.73 13.97 -35.25
N ARG A 13 47.82 14.36 -34.59
CA ARG A 13 48.13 13.90 -33.22
C ARG A 13 47.22 14.53 -32.15
N SER A 14 46.78 15.76 -32.33
CA SER A 14 45.82 16.43 -31.43
C SER A 14 44.40 15.87 -31.54
N SER A 15 43.98 15.41 -32.74
CA SER A 15 42.68 14.80 -32.95
C SER A 15 42.59 13.35 -32.47
N ALA A 16 43.71 12.60 -32.51
CA ALA A 16 43.74 11.21 -32.04
C ALA A 16 43.69 11.10 -30.50
N SER A 17 44.31 12.07 -29.79
CA SER A 17 44.30 12.08 -28.31
C SER A 17 42.92 12.44 -27.74
N LYS A 18 42.10 13.25 -28.40
CA LYS A 18 40.73 13.55 -27.95
C LYS A 18 39.72 12.46 -28.25
N LYS A 19 39.94 11.62 -29.25
CA LYS A 19 39.05 10.45 -29.53
C LYS A 19 39.27 9.28 -28.58
N VAL A 20 40.48 9.11 -28.03
CA VAL A 20 40.78 8.03 -27.09
C VAL A 20 40.17 8.26 -25.71
N VAL A 21 39.95 9.49 -25.29
CA VAL A 21 39.32 9.81 -24.01
C VAL A 21 37.80 9.60 -24.05
N TYR A 22 37.12 9.86 -25.19
CA TYR A 22 35.71 9.64 -25.33
C TYR A 22 35.32 8.15 -25.51
N SER A 23 36.19 7.32 -26.06
CA SER A 23 35.89 5.87 -26.24
C SER A 23 36.05 5.04 -24.96
N ARG A 24 36.78 5.56 -23.95
CA ARG A 24 36.93 4.87 -22.65
C ARG A 24 35.79 5.12 -21.67
N VAL A 25 34.95 6.11 -21.87
CA VAL A 25 33.82 6.44 -21.00
C VAL A 25 32.53 5.68 -21.38
N ILE A 26 32.44 5.15 -22.60
CA ILE A 26 31.23 4.44 -23.10
C ILE A 26 31.31 2.91 -22.92
N SER A 27 32.45 2.36 -22.46
CA SER A 27 32.70 0.91 -22.50
C SER A 27 32.59 0.19 -21.16
N ASN A 28 31.82 0.69 -20.20
CA ASN A 28 31.61 -0.06 -18.95
C ASN A 28 30.12 -0.23 -18.63
N ARG A 29 29.32 -0.71 -19.60
CA ARG A 29 28.12 -1.45 -19.26
C ARG A 29 28.57 -2.87 -18.93
N SER A 30 28.69 -3.22 -17.65
CA SER A 30 28.82 -4.59 -17.23
C SER A 30 27.51 -5.32 -17.63
N TYR A 31 27.56 -6.07 -18.71
CA TYR A 31 26.48 -7.01 -19.02
C TYR A 31 26.55 -8.13 -18.00
N VAL A 32 25.55 -8.22 -17.12
CA VAL A 32 25.36 -9.39 -16.27
C VAL A 32 24.82 -10.50 -17.13
N ALA A 33 25.49 -11.65 -17.17
CA ALA A 33 25.02 -12.82 -17.90
C ALA A 33 23.66 -13.26 -17.37
N LYS A 34 22.79 -13.70 -18.28
CA LYS A 34 21.44 -14.18 -17.98
C LYS A 34 21.35 -15.67 -18.24
N ASP A 35 20.75 -16.40 -17.31
CA ASP A 35 20.36 -17.79 -17.49
C ASP A 35 18.92 -17.83 -17.99
N ILE A 36 18.67 -18.65 -19.02
CA ILE A 36 17.33 -18.81 -19.60
C ILE A 36 16.89 -20.25 -19.37
N ASN A 37 15.80 -20.41 -18.62
CA ASN A 37 15.17 -21.70 -18.36
C ASN A 37 13.82 -21.78 -19.08
N PHE A 38 13.50 -22.90 -19.73
CA PHE A 38 12.31 -23.09 -20.53
C PHE A 38 11.38 -24.17 -19.96
N GLY A 39 10.11 -24.09 -20.34
CA GLY A 39 9.11 -25.14 -20.21
C GLY A 39 8.83 -25.56 -18.77
N VAL A 40 8.63 -26.87 -18.59
CA VAL A 40 8.23 -27.46 -17.31
C VAL A 40 9.23 -27.19 -16.19
N GLY A 41 10.54 -27.19 -16.50
CA GLY A 41 11.60 -26.95 -15.50
C GLY A 41 11.53 -25.55 -14.90
N ALA A 42 11.32 -24.51 -15.72
CA ALA A 42 11.16 -23.14 -15.28
C ALA A 42 9.92 -22.99 -14.39
N ARG A 43 8.77 -23.53 -14.83
CA ARG A 43 7.52 -23.49 -14.05
C ARG A 43 7.65 -24.24 -12.72
N ALA A 44 8.27 -25.41 -12.69
CA ALA A 44 8.45 -26.19 -11.47
C ALA A 44 9.31 -25.45 -10.42
N ALA A 45 10.40 -24.81 -10.85
CA ALA A 45 11.26 -24.04 -9.95
C ALA A 45 10.52 -22.82 -9.36
N MET A 46 9.78 -22.08 -10.19
CA MET A 46 8.94 -20.96 -9.73
C MET A 46 7.83 -21.43 -8.78
N LEU A 47 7.11 -22.51 -9.12
CA LEU A 47 6.08 -23.10 -8.27
C LEU A 47 6.63 -23.51 -6.91
N GLN A 48 7.84 -24.09 -6.85
CA GLN A 48 8.47 -24.44 -5.58
C GLN A 48 8.69 -23.20 -4.70
N GLY A 49 9.09 -22.07 -5.30
CA GLY A 49 9.23 -20.79 -4.59
C GLY A 49 7.89 -20.29 -4.03
N VAL A 50 6.81 -20.39 -4.83
CA VAL A 50 5.44 -20.05 -4.40
C VAL A 50 5.02 -20.93 -3.23
N ILE A 51 5.19 -22.25 -3.32
CA ILE A 51 4.79 -23.21 -2.27
C ILE A 51 5.49 -22.90 -0.95
N GLU A 52 6.81 -22.71 -0.97
CA GLU A 52 7.59 -22.47 0.25
C GLU A 52 7.20 -21.15 0.95
N VAL A 53 6.93 -20.07 0.18
CA VAL A 53 6.43 -18.80 0.75
C VAL A 53 5.02 -18.99 1.30
N ALA A 54 4.12 -19.60 0.54
CA ALA A 54 2.74 -19.81 0.95
C ALA A 54 2.65 -20.73 2.19
N ASP A 55 3.48 -21.76 2.28
CA ASP A 55 3.55 -22.65 3.44
C ASP A 55 4.01 -21.92 4.72
N ALA A 56 4.92 -20.96 4.59
CA ALA A 56 5.33 -20.12 5.72
C ALA A 56 4.22 -19.12 6.14
N VAL A 57 3.46 -18.61 5.18
CA VAL A 57 2.39 -17.63 5.44
C VAL A 57 1.12 -18.32 5.97
N LYS A 58 0.71 -19.46 5.40
CA LYS A 58 -0.56 -20.14 5.75
C LYS A 58 -0.68 -20.58 7.22
N VAL A 59 0.45 -20.75 7.93
CA VAL A 59 0.44 -21.12 9.36
C VAL A 59 -0.15 -20.03 10.25
N THR A 60 -0.22 -18.80 9.76
CA THR A 60 -0.79 -17.65 10.48
C THR A 60 -2.30 -17.53 10.31
N MET A 61 -2.92 -18.31 9.40
CA MET A 61 -4.33 -18.15 9.00
C MET A 61 -5.30 -18.70 10.05
N GLY A 62 -6.35 -17.92 10.32
CA GLY A 62 -7.47 -18.30 11.17
C GLY A 62 -7.26 -18.05 12.67
N PRO A 63 -8.28 -18.33 13.51
CA PRO A 63 -8.26 -18.01 14.94
C PRO A 63 -7.19 -18.78 15.72
N ARG A 64 -6.81 -19.96 15.28
CA ARG A 64 -5.72 -20.78 15.83
C ARG A 64 -4.43 -20.69 15.00
N GLY A 65 -4.31 -19.65 14.16
CA GLY A 65 -3.08 -19.33 13.46
C GLY A 65 -1.92 -19.03 14.42
N ARG A 66 -0.71 -19.42 14.02
CA ARG A 66 0.52 -19.34 14.82
C ARG A 66 1.38 -18.17 14.39
N ASN A 67 2.19 -17.67 15.32
CA ASN A 67 3.17 -16.61 15.04
C ASN A 67 4.33 -17.14 14.21
N VAL A 68 4.89 -16.27 13.38
CA VAL A 68 6.15 -16.48 12.65
C VAL A 68 7.20 -15.54 13.23
N ILE A 69 8.40 -16.06 13.47
CA ILE A 69 9.54 -15.28 13.98
C ILE A 69 10.46 -14.98 12.80
N ILE A 70 10.75 -13.71 12.59
CA ILE A 70 11.59 -13.22 11.50
C ILE A 70 12.87 -12.66 12.11
N GLU A 71 14.02 -13.20 11.69
CA GLU A 71 15.34 -12.66 12.03
C GLU A 71 15.53 -11.29 11.37
N LYS A 72 16.07 -10.32 12.11
CA LYS A 72 16.51 -9.03 11.58
C LYS A 72 18.03 -8.96 11.59
N SER A 73 18.62 -8.35 10.56
CA SER A 73 20.06 -8.12 10.48
C SER A 73 20.59 -7.29 11.66
N ASN A 74 19.77 -6.41 12.21
CA ASN A 74 20.07 -5.59 13.39
C ASN A 74 18.85 -5.51 14.28
N GLY A 75 19.03 -5.73 15.58
CA GLY A 75 17.96 -5.63 16.60
C GLY A 75 17.29 -6.96 16.92
N SER A 76 16.21 -6.90 17.72
CA SER A 76 15.44 -8.07 18.15
C SER A 76 14.67 -8.71 16.99
N PRO A 77 14.46 -10.04 17.00
CA PRO A 77 13.59 -10.71 16.01
C PRO A 77 12.18 -10.10 16.00
N LYS A 78 11.56 -10.01 14.82
CA LYS A 78 10.16 -9.62 14.69
C LYS A 78 9.27 -10.86 14.84
N VAL A 79 8.29 -10.80 15.75
CA VAL A 79 7.21 -11.79 15.85
C VAL A 79 5.98 -11.19 15.18
N THR A 80 5.35 -11.93 14.27
CA THR A 80 4.19 -11.43 13.53
C THR A 80 3.26 -12.55 13.06
N LYS A 81 1.98 -12.21 12.86
CA LYS A 81 1.00 -13.02 12.15
C LYS A 81 0.62 -12.40 10.79
N ASP A 82 1.09 -11.20 10.49
CA ASP A 82 0.82 -10.53 9.23
C ASP A 82 1.46 -11.26 8.05
N GLY A 83 0.62 -11.72 7.13
CA GLY A 83 1.03 -12.50 5.96
C GLY A 83 1.94 -11.72 5.00
N VAL A 84 1.72 -10.42 4.80
CA VAL A 84 2.56 -9.60 3.92
C VAL A 84 3.96 -9.41 4.49
N THR A 85 4.07 -9.19 5.80
CA THR A 85 5.36 -9.08 6.48
C THR A 85 6.16 -10.39 6.39
N VAL A 86 5.50 -11.54 6.61
CA VAL A 86 6.15 -12.86 6.47
C VAL A 86 6.61 -13.07 5.03
N ALA A 87 5.75 -12.87 4.04
CA ALA A 87 6.10 -13.05 2.64
C ALA A 87 7.29 -12.17 2.21
N LYS A 88 7.30 -10.89 2.59
CA LYS A 88 8.39 -9.93 2.27
C LYS A 88 9.73 -10.34 2.86
N SER A 89 9.75 -11.02 4.00
CA SER A 89 10.98 -11.40 4.68
C SER A 89 11.70 -12.58 4.02
N ILE A 90 11.01 -13.38 3.20
CA ILE A 90 11.53 -14.60 2.59
C ILE A 90 12.28 -14.25 1.29
N GLN A 91 13.54 -14.67 1.20
CA GLN A 91 14.35 -14.55 -0.01
C GLN A 91 15.17 -15.82 -0.20
N PHE A 92 15.11 -16.40 -1.40
CA PHE A 92 15.83 -17.63 -1.75
C PHE A 92 17.16 -17.34 -2.44
N LYS A 93 18.13 -18.23 -2.24
CA LYS A 93 19.42 -18.20 -2.96
C LYS A 93 19.23 -18.58 -4.43
N ASP A 94 18.33 -19.52 -4.70
CA ASP A 94 17.97 -19.92 -6.05
C ASP A 94 17.14 -18.81 -6.71
N ARG A 95 17.65 -18.30 -7.83
CA ARG A 95 17.03 -17.19 -8.57
C ARG A 95 15.68 -17.55 -9.18
N SER A 96 15.55 -18.75 -9.73
CA SER A 96 14.30 -19.22 -10.33
C SER A 96 13.20 -19.38 -9.27
N LYS A 97 13.54 -19.95 -8.12
CA LYS A 97 12.63 -19.98 -6.96
C LYS A 97 12.25 -18.58 -6.48
N ASN A 98 13.22 -17.67 -6.46
CA ASN A 98 12.99 -16.31 -5.99
C ASN A 98 12.03 -15.55 -6.89
N VAL A 99 12.05 -15.78 -8.21
CA VAL A 99 11.06 -15.21 -9.14
C VAL A 99 9.63 -15.62 -8.73
N GLY A 100 9.39 -16.90 -8.44
CA GLY A 100 8.10 -17.37 -7.94
C GLY A 100 7.70 -16.74 -6.60
N ALA A 101 8.65 -16.66 -5.66
CA ALA A 101 8.44 -16.00 -4.37
C ALA A 101 8.08 -14.52 -4.54
N ASP A 102 8.76 -13.80 -5.42
CA ASP A 102 8.53 -12.37 -5.66
C ASP A 102 7.15 -12.11 -6.28
N LEU A 103 6.64 -13.03 -7.09
CA LEU A 103 5.27 -12.96 -7.63
C LEU A 103 4.22 -13.12 -6.51
N VAL A 104 4.40 -14.04 -5.57
CA VAL A 104 3.51 -14.17 -4.39
C VAL A 104 3.57 -12.90 -3.53
N LYS A 105 4.76 -12.32 -3.34
CA LYS A 105 4.90 -11.03 -2.63
C LYS A 105 4.15 -9.91 -3.33
N GLN A 106 4.12 -9.90 -4.67
CA GLN A 106 3.34 -8.93 -5.43
C GLN A 106 1.83 -9.11 -5.19
N VAL A 107 1.32 -10.35 -5.16
CA VAL A 107 -0.08 -10.62 -4.80
C VAL A 107 -0.40 -10.07 -3.41
N ALA A 108 0.40 -10.47 -2.41
CA ALA A 108 0.19 -10.01 -1.03
C ALA A 108 0.22 -8.47 -0.92
N ASN A 109 1.14 -7.80 -1.65
CA ASN A 109 1.21 -6.35 -1.68
C ASN A 109 0.01 -5.70 -2.40
N ALA A 110 -0.44 -6.26 -3.53
CA ALA A 110 -1.58 -5.73 -4.28
C ALA A 110 -2.86 -5.79 -3.43
N THR A 111 -3.13 -6.95 -2.82
CA THR A 111 -4.26 -7.14 -1.91
C THR A 111 -4.19 -6.20 -0.70
N ASN A 112 -3.01 -6.06 -0.09
CA ASN A 112 -2.80 -5.13 1.02
C ASN A 112 -3.05 -3.67 0.60
N THR A 113 -2.62 -3.26 -0.58
CA THR A 113 -2.82 -1.89 -1.07
C THR A 113 -4.29 -1.61 -1.41
N ALA A 114 -5.00 -2.58 -1.98
CA ALA A 114 -6.38 -2.42 -2.43
C ALA A 114 -7.42 -2.56 -1.30
N ALA A 115 -7.20 -3.50 -0.36
CA ALA A 115 -8.15 -3.85 0.69
C ALA A 115 -7.60 -3.68 2.12
N GLY A 116 -6.28 -3.59 2.27
CA GLY A 116 -5.59 -3.42 3.55
C GLY A 116 -5.56 -4.66 4.45
N ASP A 117 -6.15 -5.77 4.00
CA ASP A 117 -6.22 -7.07 4.68
C ASP A 117 -6.36 -8.19 3.64
N GLY A 118 -6.43 -9.46 4.10
CA GLY A 118 -6.64 -10.65 3.24
C GLY A 118 -5.38 -11.18 2.54
N THR A 119 -4.21 -10.70 2.90
CA THR A 119 -2.92 -11.07 2.29
C THR A 119 -2.62 -12.57 2.40
N THR A 120 -2.94 -13.19 3.54
CA THR A 120 -2.80 -14.63 3.76
C THR A 120 -3.77 -15.43 2.88
N CYS A 121 -5.03 -14.98 2.78
CA CYS A 121 -6.04 -15.61 1.91
C CYS A 121 -5.59 -15.58 0.43
N ALA A 122 -5.14 -14.43 -0.06
CA ALA A 122 -4.62 -14.26 -1.41
C ALA A 122 -3.42 -15.18 -1.70
N THR A 123 -2.50 -15.30 -0.74
CA THR A 123 -1.34 -16.19 -0.85
C THR A 123 -1.74 -17.68 -0.93
N VAL A 124 -2.69 -18.12 -0.09
CA VAL A 124 -3.22 -19.50 -0.10
C VAL A 124 -3.96 -19.81 -1.39
N LEU A 125 -4.79 -18.88 -1.89
CA LEU A 125 -5.46 -19.02 -3.18
C LEU A 125 -4.45 -19.11 -4.33
N THR A 126 -3.41 -18.28 -4.33
CA THR A 126 -2.35 -18.31 -5.34
C THR A 126 -1.66 -19.67 -5.37
N GLN A 127 -1.30 -20.22 -4.21
CA GLN A 127 -0.70 -21.55 -4.11
C GLN A 127 -1.63 -22.63 -4.69
N ALA A 128 -2.92 -22.60 -4.33
CA ALA A 128 -3.89 -23.57 -4.77
C ALA A 128 -4.10 -23.53 -6.29
N ILE A 129 -4.34 -22.34 -6.85
CA ILE A 129 -4.55 -22.15 -8.29
C ILE A 129 -3.32 -22.59 -9.09
N LEU A 130 -2.12 -22.18 -8.67
CA LEU A 130 -0.87 -22.53 -9.34
C LEU A 130 -0.55 -24.02 -9.27
N THR A 131 -0.79 -24.65 -8.12
CA THR A 131 -0.52 -26.09 -7.97
C THR A 131 -1.38 -26.91 -8.94
N GLU A 132 -2.66 -26.62 -9.03
CA GLU A 132 -3.59 -27.32 -9.94
C GLU A 132 -3.36 -26.90 -11.41
N GLY A 133 -3.09 -25.62 -11.67
CA GLY A 133 -2.78 -25.10 -13.00
C GLY A 133 -1.52 -25.73 -13.61
N CYS A 134 -0.43 -25.80 -12.84
CA CYS A 134 0.81 -26.43 -13.31
C CYS A 134 0.64 -27.94 -13.56
N LYS A 135 -0.15 -28.66 -12.74
CA LYS A 135 -0.48 -30.07 -12.99
C LYS A 135 -1.25 -30.25 -14.31
N SER A 136 -2.24 -29.40 -14.56
CA SER A 136 -3.05 -29.46 -15.79
C SER A 136 -2.20 -29.18 -17.03
N ILE A 137 -1.31 -28.20 -17.00
CA ILE A 137 -0.40 -27.89 -18.10
C ILE A 137 0.60 -29.03 -18.34
N ALA A 138 1.12 -29.62 -17.27
CA ALA A 138 2.00 -30.78 -17.39
C ALA A 138 1.30 -32.01 -18.02
N ALA A 139 -0.03 -32.11 -17.88
CA ALA A 139 -0.86 -33.11 -18.54
C ALA A 139 -1.16 -32.80 -20.03
N GLY A 140 -0.67 -31.67 -20.57
CA GLY A 140 -0.77 -31.32 -22.00
C GLY A 140 -2.03 -30.54 -22.38
N VAL A 141 -2.73 -29.94 -21.42
CA VAL A 141 -3.91 -29.10 -21.65
C VAL A 141 -3.51 -27.78 -22.31
N ASN A 142 -4.37 -27.21 -23.17
CA ASN A 142 -4.11 -25.91 -23.80
C ASN A 142 -4.12 -24.77 -22.78
N VAL A 143 -2.96 -24.16 -22.60
CA VAL A 143 -2.73 -23.12 -21.59
C VAL A 143 -3.66 -21.92 -21.74
N MET A 144 -3.98 -21.52 -22.98
CA MET A 144 -4.83 -20.35 -23.25
C MET A 144 -6.30 -20.62 -22.97
N ASP A 145 -6.76 -21.85 -23.23
CA ASP A 145 -8.12 -22.27 -22.89
C ASP A 145 -8.30 -22.42 -21.37
N VAL A 146 -7.31 -23.00 -20.69
CA VAL A 146 -7.29 -23.03 -19.21
C VAL A 146 -7.36 -21.61 -18.63
N ARG A 147 -6.58 -20.67 -19.19
CA ARG A 147 -6.63 -19.25 -18.79
C ARG A 147 -8.03 -18.66 -18.95
N ASN A 148 -8.68 -18.89 -20.09
CA ASN A 148 -10.04 -18.41 -20.34
C ASN A 148 -11.02 -19.00 -19.34
N GLY A 149 -10.93 -20.30 -19.05
CA GLY A 149 -11.76 -20.99 -18.05
C GLY A 149 -11.57 -20.42 -16.65
N ILE A 150 -10.32 -20.12 -16.24
CA ILE A 150 -10.02 -19.48 -14.95
C ILE A 150 -10.67 -18.09 -14.87
N ASN A 151 -10.54 -17.26 -15.90
CA ASN A 151 -11.15 -15.93 -15.93
C ASN A 151 -12.68 -16.01 -15.83
N MET A 152 -13.32 -16.88 -16.62
CA MET A 152 -14.77 -17.10 -16.56
C MET A 152 -15.24 -17.52 -15.15
N ALA A 153 -14.48 -18.40 -14.49
CA ALA A 153 -14.80 -18.85 -13.15
C ALA A 153 -14.65 -17.72 -12.11
N VAL A 154 -13.60 -16.94 -12.18
CA VAL A 154 -13.38 -15.79 -11.28
C VAL A 154 -14.50 -14.76 -11.43
N ASP A 155 -14.88 -14.41 -12.66
CA ASP A 155 -15.96 -13.45 -12.91
C ASP A 155 -17.32 -13.95 -12.37
N ALA A 156 -17.60 -15.24 -12.54
CA ALA A 156 -18.81 -15.87 -12.00
C ALA A 156 -18.83 -15.83 -10.47
N VAL A 157 -17.73 -16.21 -9.80
CA VAL A 157 -17.60 -16.17 -8.34
C VAL A 157 -17.71 -14.74 -7.80
N VAL A 158 -17.05 -13.76 -8.41
CA VAL A 158 -17.15 -12.35 -8.01
C VAL A 158 -18.59 -11.84 -8.16
N SER A 159 -19.29 -12.24 -9.21
CA SER A 159 -20.71 -11.89 -9.40
C SER A 159 -21.60 -12.52 -8.33
N ASP A 160 -21.35 -13.76 -7.96
CA ASP A 160 -22.11 -14.47 -6.92
C ASP A 160 -21.87 -13.87 -5.54
N LEU A 161 -20.63 -13.63 -5.16
CA LEU A 161 -20.26 -12.97 -3.90
C LEU A 161 -20.91 -11.60 -3.75
N LYS A 162 -20.99 -10.79 -4.82
CA LYS A 162 -21.65 -9.48 -4.80
C LYS A 162 -23.14 -9.57 -4.56
N LYS A 163 -23.82 -10.63 -5.04
CA LYS A 163 -25.25 -10.88 -4.78
C LYS A 163 -25.50 -11.27 -3.32
N GLY A 164 -24.59 -12.04 -2.72
CA GLY A 164 -24.67 -12.50 -1.33
C GLY A 164 -24.37 -11.42 -0.28
N ALA A 165 -23.70 -10.34 -0.68
CA ALA A 165 -23.27 -9.27 0.22
C ALA A 165 -24.37 -8.27 0.61
N VAL A 166 -25.66 -8.60 0.45
CA VAL A 166 -26.76 -7.73 0.84
C VAL A 166 -26.85 -7.63 2.36
N GLY A 167 -26.18 -6.61 2.88
CA GLY A 167 -26.51 -5.85 4.06
C GLY A 167 -26.66 -6.57 5.40
N THR A 168 -25.60 -6.74 6.16
CA THR A 168 -25.67 -6.57 7.62
C THR A 168 -24.28 -6.25 8.17
N ILE A 169 -24.12 -5.11 8.83
CA ILE A 169 -22.87 -4.68 9.49
C ILE A 169 -22.90 -5.20 10.91
N SER A 170 -21.95 -6.06 11.30
CA SER A 170 -21.70 -6.36 12.71
C SER A 170 -20.24 -6.80 12.91
N ALA A 171 -19.56 -6.17 13.87
CA ALA A 171 -18.15 -6.43 14.21
C ALA A 171 -18.06 -7.60 15.21
N ASN A 172 -17.12 -8.53 15.00
CA ASN A 172 -16.69 -9.41 16.10
C ASN A 172 -15.32 -10.06 15.87
N GLY A 173 -14.43 -9.93 16.87
CA GLY A 173 -13.15 -10.60 16.95
C GLY A 173 -12.49 -10.36 18.31
N GLU A 174 -11.65 -9.36 18.49
CA GLU A 174 -11.30 -8.87 19.82
C GLU A 174 -12.27 -7.74 20.16
N ARG A 175 -13.21 -8.03 21.07
CA ARG A 175 -14.34 -7.16 21.37
C ARG A 175 -13.90 -5.76 21.81
N GLU A 176 -12.81 -5.65 22.54
CA GLU A 176 -12.23 -4.39 23.00
C GLU A 176 -11.73 -3.50 21.86
N ILE A 177 -10.95 -4.07 20.92
CA ILE A 177 -10.44 -3.34 19.74
C ILE A 177 -11.61 -2.96 18.84
N GLY A 178 -12.55 -3.88 18.59
CA GLY A 178 -13.75 -3.62 17.80
C GLY A 178 -14.63 -2.51 18.38
N GLU A 179 -14.85 -2.51 19.68
CA GLU A 179 -15.61 -1.45 20.38
C GLU A 179 -14.91 -0.08 20.33
N LEU A 180 -13.59 -0.05 20.44
CA LEU A 180 -12.83 1.19 20.31
C LEU A 180 -12.87 1.74 18.88
N ILE A 181 -12.76 0.87 17.87
CA ILE A 181 -12.90 1.25 16.45
C ILE A 181 -14.32 1.75 16.17
N ALA A 182 -15.34 1.07 16.65
CA ALA A 182 -16.74 1.51 16.49
C ALA A 182 -16.96 2.89 17.12
N ARG A 183 -16.48 3.11 18.34
CA ARG A 183 -16.52 4.44 18.99
C ARG A 183 -15.73 5.50 18.24
N ALA A 184 -14.59 5.13 17.64
CA ALA A 184 -13.84 6.03 16.79
C ALA A 184 -14.66 6.44 15.55
N MET A 185 -15.25 5.47 14.86
CA MET A 185 -16.10 5.71 13.68
C MET A 185 -17.35 6.54 13.99
N GLU A 186 -17.97 6.32 15.15
CA GLU A 186 -19.10 7.16 15.60
C GLU A 186 -18.70 8.62 15.80
N LYS A 187 -17.51 8.87 16.37
CA LYS A 187 -17.03 10.22 16.68
C LYS A 187 -16.55 10.99 15.47
N VAL A 188 -15.81 10.33 14.57
CA VAL A 188 -15.22 11.00 13.38
C VAL A 188 -16.06 10.83 12.11
N GLY A 189 -17.12 10.01 12.15
CA GLY A 189 -18.00 9.74 11.01
C GLY A 189 -17.38 8.79 9.97
N LYS A 190 -18.16 8.45 8.93
CA LYS A 190 -17.76 7.48 7.88
C LYS A 190 -16.52 7.91 7.08
N GLU A 191 -16.37 9.20 6.86
CA GLU A 191 -15.24 9.82 6.15
C GLU A 191 -14.09 10.21 7.09
N GLY A 192 -14.28 10.01 8.39
CA GLY A 192 -13.30 10.35 9.42
C GLY A 192 -12.03 9.52 9.33
N VAL A 193 -10.93 10.08 9.80
CA VAL A 193 -9.62 9.45 9.78
C VAL A 193 -9.34 8.80 11.12
N ILE A 194 -8.98 7.52 11.10
CA ILE A 194 -8.46 6.82 12.27
C ILE A 194 -7.01 6.47 12.00
N THR A 195 -6.10 6.93 12.88
CA THR A 195 -4.66 6.62 12.82
C THR A 195 -4.27 5.75 14.00
N VAL A 196 -3.27 4.90 13.81
CA VAL A 196 -2.72 4.05 14.86
C VAL A 196 -1.36 4.60 15.28
N ALA A 197 -1.18 4.84 16.56
CA ALA A 197 0.07 5.32 17.14
C ALA A 197 0.51 4.40 18.29
N ASP A 198 1.80 4.47 18.64
CA ASP A 198 2.31 3.78 19.82
C ASP A 198 1.82 4.51 21.07
N GLY A 199 1.23 3.78 22.01
CA GLY A 199 0.81 4.29 23.31
C GLY A 199 1.97 4.27 24.32
N ASN A 200 1.84 5.05 25.37
CA ASN A 200 2.79 5.07 26.49
C ASN A 200 2.26 4.31 27.71
N THR A 201 1.08 3.70 27.59
CA THR A 201 0.37 2.98 28.65
C THR A 201 0.30 1.49 28.33
N LEU A 202 -0.15 0.68 29.30
CA LEU A 202 -0.39 -0.76 29.10
C LEU A 202 -1.68 -1.03 28.31
N ASP A 203 -2.65 -0.13 28.44
CA ASP A 203 -3.98 -0.25 27.86
C ASP A 203 -4.08 0.51 26.53
N ASN A 204 -5.03 0.09 25.70
CA ASN A 204 -5.34 0.78 24.44
C ASN A 204 -6.18 2.03 24.73
N GLU A 205 -5.82 3.15 24.15
CA GLU A 205 -6.52 4.43 24.30
C GLU A 205 -7.01 4.98 22.97
N LEU A 206 -8.19 5.60 22.99
CA LEU A 206 -8.75 6.31 21.84
C LEU A 206 -8.80 7.81 22.16
N GLU A 207 -8.00 8.58 21.45
CA GLU A 207 -8.02 10.03 21.48
C GLU A 207 -8.62 10.58 20.19
N VAL A 208 -9.58 11.49 20.28
CA VAL A 208 -10.11 12.21 19.11
C VAL A 208 -9.55 13.61 19.14
N VAL A 209 -8.83 13.96 18.08
CA VAL A 209 -8.16 15.26 17.94
C VAL A 209 -8.69 16.01 16.73
N GLU A 210 -8.63 17.33 16.78
CA GLU A 210 -8.89 18.16 15.61
C GLU A 210 -7.84 17.86 14.54
N GLY A 211 -8.28 17.49 13.34
CA GLY A 211 -7.36 17.10 12.26
C GLY A 211 -8.00 17.14 10.89
N LEU A 212 -7.15 17.33 9.89
CA LEU A 212 -7.53 17.37 8.47
C LEU A 212 -6.73 16.35 7.68
N LYS A 213 -7.41 15.53 6.87
CA LYS A 213 -6.77 14.62 5.92
C LYS A 213 -6.81 15.18 4.50
N LEU A 214 -5.62 15.24 3.88
CA LEU A 214 -5.46 15.52 2.46
C LEU A 214 -5.15 14.20 1.72
N ALA A 215 -5.90 13.90 0.65
CA ALA A 215 -5.68 12.71 -0.18
C ALA A 215 -4.52 12.95 -1.17
N ARG A 216 -3.36 13.36 -0.64
CA ARG A 216 -2.11 13.56 -1.36
C ARG A 216 -0.93 13.31 -0.43
N GLY A 217 0.03 12.52 -0.89
CA GLY A 217 1.25 12.22 -0.17
C GLY A 217 2.45 13.06 -0.65
N TYR A 218 3.65 12.67 -0.21
CA TYR A 218 4.88 13.36 -0.55
C TYR A 218 5.20 13.27 -2.05
N ILE A 219 5.78 14.35 -2.59
CA ILE A 219 6.19 14.40 -4.01
C ILE A 219 7.36 13.46 -4.28
N SER A 220 8.23 13.23 -3.29
CA SER A 220 9.43 12.43 -3.44
C SER A 220 9.69 11.54 -2.22
N PRO A 221 10.07 10.26 -2.39
CA PRO A 221 10.45 9.36 -1.29
C PRO A 221 11.65 9.88 -0.46
N TYR A 222 12.43 10.81 -0.99
CA TYR A 222 13.54 11.41 -0.25
C TYR A 222 13.09 12.23 0.96
N PHE A 223 11.81 12.59 1.08
CA PHE A 223 11.26 13.28 2.24
C PHE A 223 10.96 12.35 3.43
N ILE A 224 10.96 11.04 3.25
CA ILE A 224 10.69 10.05 4.30
C ILE A 224 11.64 10.26 5.49
N THR A 225 11.07 10.37 6.70
CA THR A 225 11.82 10.46 7.96
C THR A 225 11.92 9.12 8.67
N ASP A 226 10.85 8.31 8.61
CA ASP A 226 10.83 6.95 9.13
C ASP A 226 10.82 5.93 7.99
N GLN A 227 11.95 5.27 7.78
CA GLN A 227 12.09 4.26 6.72
C GLN A 227 11.30 2.97 7.00
N LYS A 228 10.93 2.69 8.25
CA LYS A 228 10.17 1.49 8.59
C LYS A 228 8.71 1.63 8.13
N THR A 229 8.11 2.77 8.45
CA THR A 229 6.70 3.07 8.10
C THR A 229 6.55 3.74 6.74
N GLN A 230 7.67 4.13 6.08
CA GLN A 230 7.67 4.89 4.82
C GLN A 230 6.90 6.22 4.93
N LYS A 231 6.96 6.86 6.10
CA LYS A 231 6.25 8.11 6.39
C LYS A 231 7.24 9.26 6.65
N CYS A 232 6.76 10.47 6.40
CA CYS A 232 7.41 11.69 6.82
C CYS A 232 6.61 12.26 7.99
N GLU A 233 7.23 12.40 9.15
CA GLU A 233 6.64 12.99 10.35
C GLU A 233 7.32 14.33 10.65
N LEU A 234 6.52 15.37 10.83
CA LEU A 234 6.96 16.72 11.13
C LEU A 234 6.28 17.19 12.43
N GLU A 235 7.06 17.62 13.42
CA GLU A 235 6.56 18.14 14.69
C GLU A 235 6.62 19.66 14.72
N ASN A 236 5.52 20.31 15.07
CA ASN A 236 5.35 21.77 15.07
C ASN A 236 5.78 22.46 13.76
N PRO A 237 5.41 21.93 12.57
CA PRO A 237 5.83 22.49 11.30
C PRO A 237 5.20 23.85 11.02
N MET A 238 5.88 24.60 10.16
CA MET A 238 5.34 25.71 9.41
C MET A 238 4.79 25.19 8.09
N ILE A 239 3.68 25.72 7.63
CA ILE A 239 2.98 25.23 6.42
C ILE A 239 2.93 26.37 5.41
N LEU A 240 3.59 26.17 4.27
CA LEU A 240 3.53 27.06 3.11
C LEU A 240 2.48 26.55 2.14
N ILE A 241 1.46 27.35 1.85
CA ILE A 241 0.36 26.99 0.94
C ILE A 241 0.47 27.86 -0.31
N HIS A 242 0.75 27.23 -1.45
CA HIS A 242 0.90 27.91 -2.74
C HIS A 242 -0.05 27.33 -3.79
N GLU A 243 -0.74 28.20 -4.52
CA GLU A 243 -1.77 27.76 -5.48
C GLU A 243 -1.19 27.12 -6.74
N LYS A 244 -0.11 27.69 -7.27
CA LYS A 244 0.52 27.28 -8.52
C LYS A 244 1.77 26.41 -8.29
N LYS A 245 2.48 26.10 -9.36
CA LYS A 245 3.76 25.39 -9.31
C LYS A 245 4.86 26.30 -8.72
N ILE A 246 5.76 25.70 -7.96
CA ILE A 246 6.93 26.40 -7.43
C ILE A 246 8.12 26.09 -8.34
N SER A 247 8.59 27.13 -9.05
CA SER A 247 9.79 27.10 -9.91
C SER A 247 10.89 28.04 -9.42
N ASP A 248 10.52 29.13 -8.71
CA ASP A 248 11.46 30.14 -8.26
C ASP A 248 12.27 29.66 -7.04
N VAL A 249 13.52 29.29 -7.31
CA VAL A 249 14.48 28.87 -6.29
C VAL A 249 14.89 30.03 -5.37
N ALA A 250 14.98 31.26 -5.88
CA ALA A 250 15.46 32.40 -5.10
C ALA A 250 14.48 32.77 -3.97
N SER A 251 13.19 32.78 -4.25
CA SER A 251 12.14 32.99 -3.25
C SER A 251 12.06 31.84 -2.26
N LEU A 252 12.24 30.60 -2.74
CA LEU A 252 12.24 29.43 -1.89
C LEU A 252 13.40 29.44 -0.87
N VAL A 253 14.58 29.90 -1.27
CA VAL A 253 15.74 30.03 -0.37
C VAL A 253 15.44 31.00 0.78
N LYS A 254 14.83 32.16 0.51
CA LYS A 254 14.44 33.11 1.57
C LYS A 254 13.47 32.48 2.58
N ILE A 255 12.52 31.67 2.08
CA ILE A 255 11.56 30.94 2.93
C ILE A 255 12.28 29.91 3.79
N LEU A 256 13.21 29.14 3.21
CA LEU A 256 14.03 28.18 3.94
C LEU A 256 14.91 28.85 5.00
N GLU A 257 15.57 29.95 4.68
CA GLU A 257 16.35 30.74 5.66
C GLU A 257 15.48 31.20 6.84
N PHE A 258 14.24 31.63 6.57
CA PHE A 258 13.33 32.01 7.62
C PHE A 258 12.96 30.83 8.51
N THR A 259 12.64 29.64 7.95
CA THR A 259 12.29 28.45 8.74
C THR A 259 13.48 27.90 9.53
N VAL A 260 14.69 27.97 8.96
CA VAL A 260 15.96 27.66 9.64
C VAL A 260 16.17 28.56 10.86
N ASN A 261 15.98 29.87 10.71
CA ASN A 261 16.15 30.84 11.81
C ASN A 261 15.13 30.61 12.95
N LYS A 262 13.94 30.08 12.61
CA LYS A 262 12.91 29.68 13.61
C LYS A 262 13.12 28.27 14.15
N ASN A 263 14.03 27.49 13.56
CA ASN A 263 14.28 26.07 13.90
C ASN A 263 13.00 25.23 13.88
N ARG A 264 12.15 25.42 12.89
CA ARG A 264 10.88 24.69 12.72
C ARG A 264 10.85 23.98 11.37
N PRO A 265 10.36 22.71 11.31
CA PRO A 265 10.14 22.00 10.05
C PRO A 265 9.22 22.76 9.10
N LEU A 266 9.37 22.51 7.80
CA LEU A 266 8.54 23.12 6.76
C LEU A 266 7.77 22.07 5.97
N LEU A 267 6.44 22.22 5.88
CA LEU A 267 5.61 21.55 4.88
C LEU A 267 5.30 22.53 3.76
N VAL A 268 5.57 22.13 2.52
CA VAL A 268 5.21 22.88 1.32
C VAL A 268 4.04 22.19 0.64
N VAL A 269 2.95 22.92 0.44
CA VAL A 269 1.76 22.46 -0.28
C VAL A 269 1.62 23.31 -1.54
N ALA A 270 1.79 22.70 -2.72
CA ALA A 270 1.74 23.41 -3.99
C ALA A 270 1.11 22.53 -5.09
N GLU A 271 0.71 23.13 -6.21
CA GLU A 271 0.27 22.35 -7.38
C GLU A 271 1.32 21.33 -7.80
N ASP A 272 2.56 21.75 -7.91
CA ASP A 272 3.76 20.93 -8.13
C ASP A 272 5.01 21.70 -7.70
N VAL A 273 6.12 20.99 -7.58
CA VAL A 273 7.44 21.60 -7.32
C VAL A 273 8.38 21.18 -8.44
N GLU A 274 8.93 22.16 -9.18
CA GLU A 274 9.81 21.88 -10.31
C GLU A 274 11.18 21.34 -9.86
N SER A 275 11.88 20.67 -10.78
CA SER A 275 13.05 19.83 -10.47
C SER A 275 14.14 20.57 -9.68
N GLU A 276 14.42 21.84 -9.98
CA GLU A 276 15.45 22.64 -9.29
C GLU A 276 15.02 23.01 -7.87
N ALA A 277 13.77 23.46 -7.71
CA ALA A 277 13.18 23.77 -6.41
C ALA A 277 13.05 22.49 -5.54
N LEU A 278 12.64 21.38 -6.15
CA LEU A 278 12.55 20.09 -5.47
C LEU A 278 13.93 19.61 -4.99
N ALA A 279 14.97 19.72 -5.82
CA ALA A 279 16.32 19.36 -5.43
C ALA A 279 16.82 20.18 -4.23
N MET A 280 16.50 21.49 -4.17
CA MET A 280 16.82 22.34 -3.04
C MET A 280 16.14 21.88 -1.75
N LEU A 281 14.85 21.53 -1.81
CA LEU A 281 14.10 21.00 -0.65
C LEU A 281 14.69 19.68 -0.16
N ILE A 282 15.05 18.78 -1.07
CA ILE A 282 15.65 17.47 -0.75
C ILE A 282 17.03 17.66 -0.10
N LEU A 283 17.86 18.57 -0.61
CA LEU A 283 19.16 18.90 -0.02
C LEU A 283 19.00 19.41 1.40
N ASN A 284 18.03 20.31 1.65
CA ASN A 284 17.73 20.81 2.98
C ASN A 284 17.34 19.68 3.93
N LYS A 285 16.44 18.80 3.53
CA LYS A 285 16.02 17.63 4.32
C LYS A 285 17.19 16.67 4.58
N HIS A 286 18.03 16.42 3.59
CA HIS A 286 19.15 15.48 3.74
C HIS A 286 20.19 15.96 4.76
N HIS A 287 20.35 17.26 4.91
CA HIS A 287 21.24 17.88 5.89
C HIS A 287 20.50 18.30 7.18
N ALA A 288 19.21 17.94 7.36
CA ALA A 288 18.46 18.24 8.56
C ALA A 288 19.17 17.71 9.82
N GLY A 289 19.29 18.56 10.84
CA GLY A 289 20.10 18.29 12.05
C GLY A 289 21.51 18.88 12.01
N VAL A 290 21.99 19.36 10.86
CA VAL A 290 23.19 20.20 10.73
C VAL A 290 22.78 21.67 10.89
N LYS A 291 23.65 22.49 11.46
CA LYS A 291 23.41 23.94 11.59
C LYS A 291 23.06 24.54 10.21
N ASN A 292 21.97 25.34 10.18
CA ASN A 292 21.41 25.99 8.99
C ASN A 292 20.57 25.07 8.05
N PHE A 293 20.08 23.91 8.53
CA PHE A 293 19.17 23.05 7.77
C PHE A 293 18.00 22.59 8.64
N VAL A 294 16.82 22.42 8.04
CA VAL A 294 15.59 21.96 8.72
C VAL A 294 14.96 20.78 7.99
N GLN A 295 14.10 20.04 8.69
CA GLN A 295 13.27 19.03 8.05
C GLN A 295 12.26 19.68 7.12
N VAL A 296 12.14 19.17 5.91
CA VAL A 296 11.22 19.68 4.89
C VAL A 296 10.48 18.51 4.26
N CYS A 297 9.22 18.74 3.96
CA CYS A 297 8.41 17.85 3.12
C CYS A 297 7.63 18.69 2.11
N ALA A 298 7.43 18.16 0.91
CA ALA A 298 6.58 18.77 -0.10
C ALA A 298 5.50 17.80 -0.56
N ILE A 299 4.25 18.28 -0.62
CA ILE A 299 3.07 17.54 -1.09
C ILE A 299 2.38 18.30 -2.22
N LYS A 300 1.69 17.55 -3.11
CA LYS A 300 0.84 18.17 -4.13
C LYS A 300 -0.48 18.63 -3.53
N ALA A 301 -0.95 19.79 -3.96
CA ALA A 301 -2.27 20.30 -3.60
C ALA A 301 -3.38 19.32 -4.05
N PRO A 302 -4.39 19.05 -3.22
CA PRO A 302 -5.50 18.17 -3.58
C PRO A 302 -6.45 18.83 -4.58
N GLY A 303 -7.02 18.03 -5.50
CA GLY A 303 -8.00 18.49 -6.49
C GLY A 303 -7.39 19.18 -7.70
N PHE A 304 -8.27 19.75 -8.55
CA PHE A 304 -7.93 20.47 -9.78
C PHE A 304 -8.83 21.70 -9.93
N GLY A 305 -8.33 22.76 -10.60
CA GLY A 305 -9.10 23.97 -10.88
C GLY A 305 -9.68 24.62 -9.62
N GLU A 306 -10.96 24.97 -9.65
CA GLU A 306 -11.66 25.63 -8.53
C GLU A 306 -11.73 24.76 -7.26
N ASN A 307 -11.85 23.44 -7.41
CA ASN A 307 -11.84 22.52 -6.28
C ASN A 307 -10.49 22.50 -5.56
N ARG A 308 -9.39 22.70 -6.27
CA ARG A 308 -8.06 22.85 -5.67
C ARG A 308 -7.99 24.12 -4.84
N ARG A 309 -8.40 25.27 -5.40
CA ARG A 309 -8.47 26.54 -4.68
C ARG A 309 -9.28 26.42 -3.40
N ALA A 310 -10.46 25.86 -3.52
CA ALA A 310 -11.36 25.66 -2.39
C ALA A 310 -10.77 24.76 -1.29
N SER A 311 -10.04 23.70 -1.67
CA SER A 311 -9.36 22.81 -0.73
C SER A 311 -8.13 23.46 -0.08
N LEU A 312 -7.41 24.33 -0.80
CA LEU A 312 -6.32 25.12 -0.24
C LEU A 312 -6.82 26.19 0.73
N ASP A 313 -7.98 26.82 0.43
CA ASP A 313 -8.63 27.74 1.35
C ASP A 313 -9.07 27.06 2.64
N ASP A 314 -9.63 25.83 2.57
CA ASP A 314 -9.98 25.05 3.74
C ASP A 314 -8.74 24.70 4.59
N LEU A 315 -7.63 24.36 3.92
CA LEU A 315 -6.37 24.11 4.58
C LEU A 315 -5.82 25.37 5.27
N ALA A 316 -5.92 26.54 4.61
CA ALA A 316 -5.48 27.80 5.16
C ALA A 316 -6.26 28.15 6.43
N VAL A 317 -7.59 28.08 6.38
CA VAL A 317 -8.46 28.30 7.55
C VAL A 317 -8.13 27.31 8.68
N PHE A 318 -7.94 26.02 8.36
CA PHE A 318 -7.64 25.01 9.37
C PHE A 318 -6.27 25.21 10.04
N THR A 319 -5.27 25.70 9.30
CA THR A 319 -3.91 25.88 9.80
C THR A 319 -3.57 27.29 10.26
N GLY A 320 -4.49 28.25 10.05
CA GLY A 320 -4.31 29.66 10.38
C GLY A 320 -3.27 30.35 9.48
N GLY A 321 -3.16 29.91 8.22
CA GLY A 321 -2.26 30.48 7.22
C GLY A 321 -3.00 31.13 6.07
N GLU A 322 -2.26 31.58 5.07
CA GLU A 322 -2.83 32.18 3.84
C GLU A 322 -2.39 31.42 2.59
N VAL A 323 -3.28 31.37 1.58
CA VAL A 323 -2.93 30.80 0.27
C VAL A 323 -2.19 31.84 -0.55
N LEU A 324 -0.93 31.56 -0.87
CA LEU A 324 -0.16 32.38 -1.78
C LEU A 324 -0.65 32.17 -3.22
N SER A 325 -1.26 33.21 -3.78
CA SER A 325 -1.82 33.24 -5.13
C SER A 325 -1.51 34.56 -5.79
N GLU A 326 -1.07 34.51 -7.05
CA GLU A 326 -0.83 35.71 -7.86
C GLU A 326 -2.13 36.51 -8.06
N ASP A 327 -3.28 35.81 -8.20
CA ASP A 327 -4.58 36.43 -8.37
C ASP A 327 -4.99 37.29 -7.14
N ARG A 328 -4.46 36.94 -5.96
CA ARG A 328 -4.67 37.69 -4.71
C ARG A 328 -3.54 38.72 -4.45
N GLY A 329 -2.56 38.82 -5.35
CA GLY A 329 -1.39 39.70 -5.19
C GLY A 329 -0.36 39.20 -4.18
N LEU A 330 -0.53 37.97 -3.66
CA LEU A 330 0.34 37.31 -2.70
C LEU A 330 1.31 36.37 -3.46
N THR A 331 2.52 36.83 -3.68
CA THR A 331 3.57 36.06 -4.39
C THR A 331 4.63 35.56 -3.43
N LEU A 332 5.37 34.53 -3.82
CA LEU A 332 6.48 33.97 -3.01
C LEU A 332 7.55 35.00 -2.64
N ASP A 333 7.79 36.03 -3.50
CA ASP A 333 8.73 37.09 -3.22
C ASP A 333 8.34 38.03 -2.09
N LYS A 334 7.01 38.17 -1.86
CA LYS A 334 6.40 39.06 -0.88
C LYS A 334 5.89 38.33 0.34
N PHE A 335 6.37 37.08 0.58
CA PHE A 335 5.91 36.32 1.73
C PHE A 335 6.16 37.09 3.04
N GLN A 336 5.23 36.92 3.98
CA GLN A 336 5.34 37.44 5.34
C GLN A 336 5.19 36.28 6.35
N PRO A 337 5.79 36.37 7.53
CA PRO A 337 5.75 35.30 8.54
C PRO A 337 4.34 34.88 8.95
N GLU A 338 3.39 35.80 8.89
CA GLU A 338 1.99 35.62 9.27
C GLU A 338 1.21 34.76 8.27
N MET A 339 1.73 34.62 7.03
CA MET A 339 1.10 33.80 5.98
C MET A 339 1.31 32.31 6.16
N PHE A 340 2.27 31.92 7.01
CA PHE A 340 2.48 30.50 7.30
C PHE A 340 1.37 29.94 8.18
N GLY A 341 0.78 28.83 7.72
CA GLY A 341 -0.01 27.97 8.57
C GLY A 341 0.88 27.23 9.60
N SER A 342 0.26 26.71 10.62
CA SER A 342 0.91 25.91 11.66
C SER A 342 0.07 24.70 12.06
N ALA A 343 0.72 23.65 12.57
CA ALA A 343 0.07 22.50 13.15
C ALA A 343 0.97 21.90 14.25
N LYS A 344 0.41 21.08 15.13
CA LYS A 344 1.18 20.39 16.16
C LYS A 344 1.97 19.21 15.58
N LYS A 345 1.35 18.41 14.72
CA LYS A 345 2.01 17.27 14.05
C LYS A 345 1.44 17.07 12.66
N ILE A 346 2.30 16.73 11.71
CA ILE A 346 1.91 16.33 10.36
C ILE A 346 2.56 14.98 10.06
N THR A 347 1.75 14.06 9.53
CA THR A 347 2.20 12.75 9.05
C THR A 347 1.87 12.63 7.56
N VAL A 348 2.89 12.49 6.73
CA VAL A 348 2.74 12.34 5.28
C VAL A 348 3.15 10.94 4.85
N SER A 349 2.24 10.24 4.18
CA SER A 349 2.48 8.95 3.54
C SER A 349 2.69 9.10 2.02
N LEU A 350 2.71 8.00 1.28
CA LEU A 350 2.79 8.02 -0.18
C LEU A 350 1.53 8.66 -0.80
N ASP A 351 0.36 8.39 -0.24
CA ASP A 351 -0.93 8.71 -0.85
C ASP A 351 -1.73 9.77 -0.09
N ASP A 352 -1.41 9.99 1.19
CA ASP A 352 -2.15 10.91 2.06
C ASP A 352 -1.27 11.70 3.02
N SER A 353 -1.83 12.79 3.53
CA SER A 353 -1.23 13.64 4.55
C SER A 353 -2.25 13.95 5.63
N ILE A 354 -1.88 13.75 6.88
CA ILE A 354 -2.73 13.98 8.05
C ILE A 354 -2.14 15.13 8.86
N ILE A 355 -2.90 16.18 9.02
CA ILE A 355 -2.55 17.38 9.78
C ILE A 355 -3.33 17.35 11.08
N MET A 356 -2.64 17.34 12.21
CA MET A 356 -3.25 17.27 13.55
C MET A 356 -3.04 18.58 14.30
N HIS A 357 -4.11 19.07 14.94
CA HIS A 357 -4.14 20.32 15.70
C HIS A 357 -3.61 21.49 14.85
N GLY A 358 -4.37 21.87 13.82
CA GLY A 358 -4.10 23.09 13.04
C GLY A 358 -4.15 24.34 13.92
N GLY A 359 -3.36 25.34 13.56
CA GLY A 359 -3.27 26.60 14.28
C GLY A 359 -4.39 27.62 13.95
N GLY A 360 -5.40 27.22 13.17
CA GLY A 360 -6.54 28.08 12.82
C GLY A 360 -7.47 28.39 13.99
N ASP A 361 -8.18 29.53 13.91
CA ASP A 361 -9.18 29.86 14.92
C ASP A 361 -10.43 28.98 14.73
N LYS A 362 -10.92 28.43 15.85
CA LYS A 362 -12.14 27.57 15.84
C LYS A 362 -13.35 28.26 15.26
N LYS A 363 -13.51 29.58 15.49
CA LYS A 363 -14.61 30.36 14.94
C LYS A 363 -14.55 30.44 13.42
N GLU A 364 -13.36 30.69 12.86
CA GLU A 364 -13.16 30.73 11.41
C GLU A 364 -13.40 29.36 10.77
N ILE A 365 -13.02 28.26 11.44
CA ILE A 365 -13.31 26.90 11.01
C ILE A 365 -14.82 26.63 11.02
N GLU A 366 -15.55 27.03 12.09
CA GLU A 366 -17.00 26.90 12.17
C GLU A 366 -17.72 27.73 11.08
N GLU A 367 -17.33 28.99 10.91
CA GLU A 367 -17.85 29.86 9.84
C GLU A 367 -17.61 29.25 8.44
N ARG A 368 -16.45 28.63 8.24
CA ARG A 368 -16.16 27.92 6.98
C ARG A 368 -17.05 26.69 6.79
N CYS A 369 -17.30 25.93 7.86
CA CYS A 369 -18.26 24.82 7.82
C CYS A 369 -19.67 25.29 7.48
N ASP A 370 -20.13 26.42 8.00
CA ASP A 370 -21.44 26.99 7.71
C ASP A 370 -21.54 27.51 6.27
N GLN A 371 -20.47 28.08 5.72
CA GLN A 371 -20.38 28.43 4.30
C GLN A 371 -20.52 27.19 3.41
N LEU A 372 -19.87 26.09 3.78
CA LEU A 372 -19.96 24.82 3.06
C LEU A 372 -21.39 24.24 3.14
N ARG A 373 -22.06 24.26 4.30
CA ARG A 373 -23.45 23.84 4.46
C ARG A 373 -24.37 24.65 3.55
N THR A 374 -24.21 25.96 3.55
CA THR A 374 -24.97 26.86 2.68
C THR A 374 -24.71 26.59 1.19
N SER A 375 -23.47 26.28 0.83
CA SER A 375 -23.09 25.94 -0.55
C SER A 375 -23.75 24.63 -0.99
N ILE A 376 -23.79 23.61 -0.11
CA ILE A 376 -24.48 22.33 -0.35
C ILE A 376 -25.98 22.53 -0.60
N GLU A 377 -26.63 23.41 0.17
CA GLU A 377 -28.07 23.71 0.00
C GLU A 377 -28.36 24.45 -1.28
N LYS A 378 -27.52 25.40 -1.68
CA LYS A 378 -27.71 26.25 -2.86
C LYS A 378 -27.26 25.60 -4.17
N SER A 379 -26.39 24.56 -4.10
CA SER A 379 -25.85 23.93 -5.30
C SER A 379 -26.94 23.15 -6.05
N THR A 380 -27.02 23.38 -7.36
CA THR A 380 -27.90 22.66 -8.29
C THR A 380 -27.18 21.45 -8.94
N SER A 381 -25.87 21.45 -8.93
CA SER A 381 -25.03 20.38 -9.48
C SER A 381 -24.81 19.28 -8.42
N MET A 382 -25.14 18.04 -8.76
CA MET A 382 -24.88 16.87 -7.89
C MET A 382 -23.38 16.73 -7.58
N PHE A 383 -22.52 16.97 -8.56
CA PHE A 383 -21.06 16.88 -8.40
C PHE A 383 -20.53 17.93 -7.42
N ASP A 384 -20.97 19.20 -7.55
CA ASP A 384 -20.50 20.27 -6.66
C ASP A 384 -21.01 20.05 -5.23
N LYS A 385 -22.25 19.55 -5.10
CA LYS A 385 -22.83 19.18 -3.81
C LYS A 385 -22.04 18.08 -3.12
N GLU A 386 -21.69 17.03 -3.86
CA GLU A 386 -20.89 15.91 -3.35
C GLU A 386 -19.49 16.38 -2.91
N LYS A 387 -18.83 17.22 -3.72
CA LYS A 387 -17.52 17.78 -3.38
C LYS A 387 -17.56 18.73 -2.17
N ALA A 388 -18.58 19.53 -2.04
CA ALA A 388 -18.78 20.39 -0.88
C ALA A 388 -19.04 19.55 0.40
N GLN A 389 -19.79 18.46 0.26
CA GLN A 389 -20.07 17.53 1.36
C GLN A 389 -18.81 16.77 1.82
N GLU A 390 -17.97 16.32 0.87
CA GLU A 390 -16.66 15.72 1.16
C GLU A 390 -15.75 16.69 1.92
N ARG A 391 -15.69 17.96 1.51
CA ARG A 391 -14.90 19.00 2.17
C ARG A 391 -15.41 19.30 3.59
N LEU A 392 -16.72 19.45 3.75
CA LEU A 392 -17.36 19.68 5.06
C LEU A 392 -17.04 18.52 6.02
N SER A 393 -17.15 17.28 5.56
CA SER A 393 -16.86 16.09 6.36
C SER A 393 -15.39 16.04 6.81
N LYS A 394 -14.45 16.42 5.94
CA LYS A 394 -13.03 16.51 6.27
C LYS A 394 -12.70 17.60 7.29
N LEU A 395 -13.36 18.74 7.18
CA LEU A 395 -13.09 19.89 8.05
C LEU A 395 -13.72 19.73 9.44
N SER A 396 -14.91 19.11 9.52
CA SER A 396 -15.67 18.92 10.77
C SER A 396 -15.40 17.59 11.49
N GLY A 397 -14.88 16.56 10.78
CA GLY A 397 -14.84 15.18 11.28
C GLY A 397 -13.73 14.89 12.29
N GLY A 398 -12.64 15.64 12.30
CA GLY A 398 -11.49 15.36 13.16
C GLY A 398 -10.69 14.11 12.76
N VAL A 399 -9.70 13.76 13.57
CA VAL A 399 -8.88 12.55 13.47
C VAL A 399 -8.93 11.78 14.77
N ALA A 400 -9.32 10.51 14.72
CA ALA A 400 -9.20 9.60 15.84
C ALA A 400 -7.79 8.98 15.88
N VAL A 401 -7.10 9.08 16.98
CA VAL A 401 -5.79 8.48 17.22
C VAL A 401 -5.97 7.28 18.14
N PHE A 402 -5.79 6.09 17.60
CA PHE A 402 -5.79 4.85 18.39
C PHE A 402 -4.37 4.61 18.91
N LYS A 403 -4.16 4.77 20.20
CA LYS A 403 -2.88 4.51 20.87
C LYS A 403 -2.87 3.07 21.37
N VAL A 404 -1.91 2.30 20.88
CA VAL A 404 -1.77 0.87 21.21
C VAL A 404 -0.87 0.72 22.43
N GLY A 405 -1.40 0.15 23.51
CA GLY A 405 -0.66 -0.16 24.73
C GLY A 405 -0.01 -1.54 24.72
N GLY A 406 1.06 -1.71 25.51
CA GLY A 406 1.72 -3.01 25.69
C GLY A 406 2.96 -2.93 26.57
N ILE A 407 3.45 -4.11 27.01
CA ILE A 407 4.59 -4.24 27.93
C ILE A 407 5.93 -4.13 27.18
N SER A 408 5.97 -4.54 25.91
CA SER A 408 7.19 -4.57 25.10
C SER A 408 6.96 -4.00 23.70
N GLU A 409 8.01 -3.44 23.08
CA GLU A 409 7.96 -2.95 21.70
C GLU A 409 7.51 -4.03 20.70
N VAL A 410 7.81 -5.30 20.96
CA VAL A 410 7.42 -6.41 20.11
C VAL A 410 5.92 -6.66 20.19
N GLU A 411 5.36 -6.61 21.40
CA GLU A 411 3.92 -6.76 21.64
C GLU A 411 3.13 -5.58 21.06
N VAL A 412 3.58 -4.35 21.33
CA VAL A 412 2.97 -3.13 20.75
C VAL A 412 2.99 -3.18 19.24
N GLY A 413 4.10 -3.61 18.64
CA GLY A 413 4.21 -3.75 17.18
C GLY A 413 3.23 -4.78 16.60
N GLU A 414 3.06 -5.93 17.24
CA GLU A 414 2.11 -6.96 16.79
C GLU A 414 0.65 -6.51 16.96
N LYS A 415 0.32 -5.91 18.11
CA LYS A 415 -1.01 -5.32 18.32
C LYS A 415 -1.32 -4.20 17.34
N LYS A 416 -0.34 -3.37 16.99
CA LYS A 416 -0.48 -2.29 16.02
C LYS A 416 -0.78 -2.82 14.62
N ASP A 417 -0.08 -3.88 14.18
CA ASP A 417 -0.36 -4.55 12.91
C ASP A 417 -1.83 -5.05 12.92
N ARG A 418 -2.29 -5.73 13.97
CA ARG A 418 -3.68 -6.22 14.10
C ARG A 418 -4.74 -5.11 14.14
N VAL A 419 -4.50 -4.02 14.85
CA VAL A 419 -5.41 -2.86 14.88
C VAL A 419 -5.51 -2.22 13.51
N THR A 420 -4.40 -2.14 12.78
CA THR A 420 -4.38 -1.61 11.40
C THR A 420 -5.19 -2.50 10.45
N ASP A 421 -5.04 -3.82 10.54
CA ASP A 421 -5.81 -4.77 9.74
C ASP A 421 -7.31 -4.67 10.07
N ALA A 422 -7.67 -4.61 11.35
CA ALA A 422 -9.06 -4.44 11.79
C ALA A 422 -9.69 -3.13 11.30
N LEU A 423 -8.95 -2.03 11.29
CA LEU A 423 -9.38 -0.74 10.73
C LEU A 423 -9.63 -0.82 9.22
N ASN A 424 -8.70 -1.44 8.49
CA ASN A 424 -8.83 -1.60 7.05
C ASN A 424 -9.99 -2.54 6.69
N ALA A 425 -10.14 -3.64 7.41
CA ALA A 425 -11.27 -4.57 7.26
C ALA A 425 -12.61 -3.85 7.54
N THR A 426 -12.68 -3.03 8.58
CA THR A 426 -13.89 -2.25 8.89
C THR A 426 -14.24 -1.27 7.77
N LYS A 427 -13.26 -0.54 7.23
CA LYS A 427 -13.46 0.35 6.07
C LYS A 427 -13.93 -0.42 4.84
N ALA A 428 -13.28 -1.55 4.53
CA ALA A 428 -13.65 -2.40 3.41
C ALA A 428 -15.09 -2.95 3.55
N ALA A 429 -15.51 -3.31 4.77
CA ALA A 429 -16.87 -3.73 5.07
C ALA A 429 -17.91 -2.62 4.87
N VAL A 430 -17.58 -1.38 5.23
CA VAL A 430 -18.44 -0.20 5.00
C VAL A 430 -18.58 0.09 3.50
N GLU A 431 -17.52 -0.13 2.70
CA GLU A 431 -17.51 0.16 1.27
C GLU A 431 -18.30 -0.84 0.43
N GLU A 432 -18.10 -2.15 0.62
CA GLU A 432 -18.67 -3.20 -0.24
C GLU A 432 -19.58 -4.20 0.51
N GLY A 433 -19.74 -4.06 1.84
CA GLY A 433 -20.51 -4.99 2.66
C GLY A 433 -19.70 -6.19 3.15
N ILE A 434 -20.42 -7.16 3.74
CA ILE A 434 -19.85 -8.33 4.41
C ILE A 434 -20.40 -9.63 3.84
N VAL A 435 -19.64 -10.70 4.02
CA VAL A 435 -20.00 -12.09 3.69
C VAL A 435 -19.68 -13.01 4.88
N PRO A 436 -20.24 -14.25 4.95
CA PRO A 436 -19.84 -15.23 5.95
C PRO A 436 -18.33 -15.47 5.91
N GLY A 437 -17.68 -15.36 7.07
CA GLY A 437 -16.22 -15.45 7.20
C GLY A 437 -15.69 -16.89 7.25
N GLY A 438 -14.43 -17.03 7.66
CA GLY A 438 -13.80 -18.34 7.81
C GLY A 438 -13.59 -19.10 6.50
N GLY A 439 -13.58 -18.42 5.35
CA GLY A 439 -13.48 -19.01 4.01
C GLY A 439 -14.77 -19.63 3.50
N VAL A 440 -15.87 -19.52 4.26
CA VAL A 440 -17.16 -20.14 3.94
C VAL A 440 -17.80 -19.51 2.70
N ALA A 441 -17.71 -18.19 2.54
CA ALA A 441 -18.23 -17.51 1.36
C ALA A 441 -17.60 -18.04 0.05
N LEU A 442 -16.28 -18.23 0.02
CA LEU A 442 -15.59 -18.81 -1.13
C LEU A 442 -15.96 -20.28 -1.35
N LEU A 443 -16.12 -21.04 -0.25
CA LEU A 443 -16.53 -22.44 -0.32
C LEU A 443 -17.90 -22.59 -0.99
N TYR A 444 -18.90 -21.78 -0.61
CA TYR A 444 -20.22 -21.85 -1.22
C TYR A 444 -20.27 -21.25 -2.63
N ALA A 445 -19.50 -20.20 -2.90
CA ALA A 445 -19.38 -19.64 -4.25
C ALA A 445 -18.81 -20.67 -5.26
N SER A 446 -18.09 -21.71 -4.79
CA SER A 446 -17.64 -22.80 -5.66
C SER A 446 -18.79 -23.57 -6.30
N LYS A 447 -19.98 -23.64 -5.66
CA LYS A 447 -21.18 -24.28 -6.22
C LYS A 447 -21.77 -23.53 -7.43
N ALA A 448 -21.58 -22.21 -7.50
CA ALA A 448 -22.01 -21.41 -8.65
C ALA A 448 -21.30 -21.83 -9.95
N LEU A 449 -20.14 -22.45 -9.85
CA LEU A 449 -19.35 -22.92 -10.98
C LEU A 449 -19.87 -24.22 -11.59
N ASP A 450 -20.67 -25.02 -10.88
CA ASP A 450 -21.24 -26.29 -11.37
C ASP A 450 -22.10 -26.10 -12.63
N ASN A 451 -22.73 -24.93 -12.76
CA ASN A 451 -23.62 -24.58 -13.87
C ASN A 451 -22.94 -23.73 -14.95
N LEU A 452 -21.65 -23.44 -14.84
CA LEU A 452 -20.93 -22.59 -15.78
C LEU A 452 -20.58 -23.39 -17.05
N LYS A 453 -21.09 -22.94 -18.19
CA LYS A 453 -20.87 -23.62 -19.48
C LYS A 453 -19.51 -23.24 -20.05
N ALA A 454 -18.66 -24.24 -20.28
CA ALA A 454 -17.41 -24.12 -21.02
C ALA A 454 -17.63 -24.45 -22.51
N GLU A 455 -16.84 -23.87 -23.37
CA GLU A 455 -16.85 -24.13 -24.82
C GLU A 455 -16.09 -25.42 -25.18
N ASN A 456 -15.10 -25.78 -24.36
CA ASN A 456 -14.28 -26.98 -24.53
C ASN A 456 -13.82 -27.56 -23.18
N GLU A 457 -13.26 -28.78 -23.20
CA GLU A 457 -12.80 -29.49 -22.01
C GLU A 457 -11.61 -28.76 -21.32
N ASP A 458 -10.77 -28.04 -22.05
CA ASP A 458 -9.63 -27.32 -21.50
C ASP A 458 -10.09 -26.06 -20.72
N GLN A 459 -11.10 -25.34 -21.20
CA GLN A 459 -11.77 -24.27 -20.43
C GLN A 459 -12.46 -24.82 -19.19
N LYS A 460 -13.15 -25.96 -19.29
CA LYS A 460 -13.76 -26.63 -18.16
C LYS A 460 -12.73 -27.00 -17.11
N ARG A 461 -11.54 -27.46 -17.53
CA ARG A 461 -10.42 -27.70 -16.61
C ARG A 461 -9.98 -26.43 -15.87
N GLY A 462 -9.99 -25.28 -16.55
CA GLY A 462 -9.75 -23.97 -15.94
C GLY A 462 -10.77 -23.62 -14.86
N ILE A 463 -12.05 -23.91 -15.09
CA ILE A 463 -13.13 -23.73 -14.10
C ILE A 463 -12.93 -24.65 -12.89
N GLU A 464 -12.61 -25.93 -13.11
CA GLU A 464 -12.35 -26.91 -12.04
C GLU A 464 -11.17 -26.51 -11.16
N ILE A 465 -10.10 -25.88 -11.72
CA ILE A 465 -8.97 -25.35 -10.98
C ILE A 465 -9.44 -24.32 -9.95
N ILE A 466 -10.25 -23.36 -10.35
CA ILE A 466 -10.80 -22.34 -9.44
C ILE A 466 -11.73 -22.99 -8.42
N GLN A 467 -12.63 -23.86 -8.85
CA GLN A 467 -13.55 -24.55 -7.95
C GLN A 467 -12.83 -25.29 -6.82
N ASN A 468 -11.70 -25.93 -7.11
CA ASN A 468 -10.89 -26.59 -6.10
C ASN A 468 -10.09 -25.59 -5.25
N ALA A 469 -9.57 -24.53 -5.85
CA ALA A 469 -8.79 -23.51 -5.13
C ALA A 469 -9.64 -22.75 -4.11
N LEU A 470 -10.93 -22.51 -4.38
CA LEU A 470 -11.85 -21.80 -3.48
C LEU A 470 -12.08 -22.56 -2.13
N LYS A 471 -11.79 -23.84 -2.08
CA LYS A 471 -11.85 -24.66 -0.87
C LYS A 471 -10.64 -24.45 0.05
N ALA A 472 -9.51 -23.98 -0.50
CA ALA A 472 -8.23 -23.93 0.20
C ALA A 472 -8.21 -23.01 1.43
N PRO A 473 -8.83 -21.81 1.44
CA PRO A 473 -8.86 -20.96 2.64
C PRO A 473 -9.56 -21.64 3.83
N ALA A 474 -10.78 -22.14 3.63
CA ALA A 474 -11.52 -22.85 4.68
C ALA A 474 -10.78 -24.11 5.14
N HIS A 475 -10.21 -24.88 4.21
CA HIS A 475 -9.38 -26.05 4.51
C HIS A 475 -8.19 -25.67 5.41
N THR A 476 -7.51 -24.60 5.09
CA THR A 476 -6.33 -24.14 5.85
C THR A 476 -6.72 -23.72 7.27
N ILE A 477 -7.81 -22.98 7.45
CA ILE A 477 -8.30 -22.52 8.76
C ILE A 477 -8.63 -23.73 9.65
N VAL A 478 -9.37 -24.69 9.13
CA VAL A 478 -9.77 -25.91 9.86
C VAL A 478 -8.55 -26.77 10.21
N SER A 479 -7.63 -26.95 9.26
CA SER A 479 -6.38 -27.72 9.48
C SER A 479 -5.48 -27.06 10.52
N ASN A 480 -5.34 -25.73 10.51
CA ASN A 480 -4.56 -25.00 11.52
C ASN A 480 -5.17 -25.14 12.93
N ALA A 481 -6.46 -25.34 13.02
CA ALA A 481 -7.15 -25.62 14.29
C ALA A 481 -7.00 -27.07 14.78
N GLY A 482 -6.43 -27.96 13.96
CA GLY A 482 -6.20 -29.36 14.31
C GLY A 482 -7.37 -30.29 14.03
N PHE A 483 -8.34 -29.87 13.22
CA PHE A 483 -9.49 -30.68 12.83
C PHE A 483 -9.31 -31.26 11.42
N ASP A 484 -10.06 -32.33 11.11
CA ASP A 484 -10.09 -32.90 9.76
C ASP A 484 -10.87 -31.99 8.80
N ALA A 485 -10.11 -31.26 7.99
CA ALA A 485 -10.68 -30.29 7.06
C ALA A 485 -11.54 -30.95 5.97
N ALA A 486 -11.19 -32.17 5.51
CA ALA A 486 -11.95 -32.86 4.47
C ALA A 486 -13.35 -33.20 4.94
N VAL A 487 -13.47 -33.71 6.18
CA VAL A 487 -14.77 -34.06 6.80
C VAL A 487 -15.60 -32.79 7.02
N VAL A 488 -14.98 -31.71 7.53
CA VAL A 488 -15.70 -30.44 7.80
C VAL A 488 -16.24 -29.85 6.50
N LEU A 489 -15.38 -29.71 5.48
CA LEU A 489 -15.78 -29.12 4.20
C LEU A 489 -16.82 -29.97 3.47
N GLY A 490 -16.68 -31.31 3.49
CA GLY A 490 -17.69 -32.23 2.92
C GLY A 490 -19.06 -31.97 3.51
N LYS A 491 -19.15 -31.91 4.84
CA LYS A 491 -20.43 -31.67 5.54
C LYS A 491 -21.03 -30.28 5.24
N LEU A 492 -20.17 -29.25 5.05
CA LEU A 492 -20.64 -27.91 4.66
C LEU A 492 -21.15 -27.88 3.21
N LEU A 493 -20.52 -28.60 2.30
CA LEU A 493 -20.95 -28.67 0.91
C LEU A 493 -22.25 -29.45 0.70
N ASP A 494 -22.57 -30.42 1.59
CA ASP A 494 -23.78 -31.25 1.48
C ASP A 494 -25.08 -30.54 1.90
N GLN A 495 -25.00 -29.29 2.40
CA GLN A 495 -26.15 -28.55 2.90
C GLN A 495 -26.38 -27.24 2.10
N GLU A 496 -27.59 -26.64 2.25
CA GLU A 496 -28.03 -25.48 1.44
C GLU A 496 -27.94 -24.13 2.17
N ASN A 497 -27.72 -24.11 3.49
CA ASN A 497 -27.68 -22.89 4.26
C ASN A 497 -26.28 -22.20 4.09
N HIS A 498 -26.20 -21.17 3.28
CA HIS A 498 -24.97 -20.45 2.97
C HIS A 498 -24.38 -19.67 4.16
N ASN A 499 -25.11 -19.50 5.27
CA ASN A 499 -24.60 -18.87 6.49
C ASN A 499 -24.01 -19.88 7.48
N LEU A 500 -24.24 -21.20 7.27
CA LEU A 500 -23.66 -22.23 8.12
C LEU A 500 -22.17 -22.38 7.81
N GLY A 501 -21.34 -22.34 8.84
CA GLY A 501 -19.90 -22.53 8.73
C GLY A 501 -19.36 -23.33 9.91
N TYR A 502 -18.03 -23.36 10.02
CA TYR A 502 -17.33 -24.04 11.09
C TYR A 502 -16.51 -23.04 11.91
N ASP A 503 -16.90 -22.83 13.17
CA ASP A 503 -16.10 -22.06 14.11
C ASP A 503 -14.88 -22.87 14.55
N ALA A 504 -13.74 -22.58 13.92
CA ALA A 504 -12.48 -23.27 14.19
C ALA A 504 -11.90 -22.96 15.59
N ALA A 505 -12.36 -21.90 16.26
CA ALA A 505 -11.98 -21.60 17.63
C ALA A 505 -12.68 -22.53 18.63
N LYS A 506 -13.98 -22.76 18.45
CA LYS A 506 -14.80 -23.61 19.32
C LYS A 506 -14.83 -25.07 18.87
N GLY A 507 -14.70 -25.34 17.56
CA GLY A 507 -14.80 -26.68 16.98
C GLY A 507 -16.26 -27.11 16.67
N GLU A 508 -17.13 -26.15 16.37
CA GLU A 508 -18.55 -26.34 16.20
C GLU A 508 -19.09 -25.79 14.88
N TYR A 509 -20.19 -26.34 14.38
CA TYR A 509 -20.91 -25.80 13.23
C TYR A 509 -21.88 -24.72 13.71
N VAL A 510 -21.76 -23.52 13.19
CA VAL A 510 -22.52 -22.35 13.64
C VAL A 510 -22.99 -21.51 12.45
N ASP A 511 -23.99 -20.65 12.68
CA ASP A 511 -24.36 -19.59 11.75
C ASP A 511 -23.29 -18.49 11.86
N MET A 512 -22.43 -18.37 10.84
CA MET A 512 -21.26 -17.49 10.85
C MET A 512 -21.65 -16.03 11.05
N VAL A 513 -22.75 -15.59 10.45
CA VAL A 513 -23.20 -14.20 10.56
C VAL A 513 -23.71 -13.89 11.96
N LYS A 514 -24.47 -14.80 12.58
CA LYS A 514 -25.00 -14.61 13.93
C LYS A 514 -23.91 -14.63 15.00
N GLU A 515 -22.90 -15.48 14.82
CA GLU A 515 -21.74 -15.55 15.71
C GLU A 515 -20.72 -14.41 15.45
N GLY A 516 -20.96 -13.57 14.42
CA GLY A 516 -20.07 -12.45 14.06
C GLY A 516 -18.80 -12.89 13.35
N ILE A 517 -18.74 -14.10 12.82
CA ILE A 517 -17.59 -14.56 12.01
C ILE A 517 -17.85 -14.16 10.56
N ILE A 518 -17.40 -12.96 10.22
CA ILE A 518 -17.67 -12.29 8.95
C ILE A 518 -16.38 -11.78 8.31
N ASP A 519 -16.38 -11.73 6.98
CA ASP A 519 -15.29 -11.16 6.19
C ASP A 519 -15.82 -10.00 5.32
N PRO A 520 -15.05 -8.90 5.11
CA PRO A 520 -15.42 -7.88 4.14
C PRO A 520 -15.41 -8.43 2.72
N LEU A 521 -16.48 -8.17 1.94
CA LEU A 521 -16.55 -8.62 0.55
C LEU A 521 -15.37 -8.12 -0.28
N LYS A 522 -14.99 -6.85 -0.14
CA LYS A 522 -13.86 -6.24 -0.85
C LYS A 522 -12.57 -7.02 -0.65
N VAL A 523 -12.28 -7.46 0.58
CA VAL A 523 -11.08 -8.24 0.94
C VAL A 523 -11.06 -9.57 0.20
N ILE A 524 -12.14 -10.34 0.30
CA ILE A 524 -12.25 -11.69 -0.30
C ILE A 524 -12.21 -11.62 -1.83
N ARG A 525 -12.95 -10.67 -2.42
CA ARG A 525 -12.98 -10.45 -3.86
C ARG A 525 -11.61 -10.06 -4.41
N THR A 526 -10.93 -9.11 -3.77
CA THR A 526 -9.61 -8.63 -4.18
C THR A 526 -8.58 -9.76 -4.07
N ALA A 527 -8.61 -10.52 -2.96
CA ALA A 527 -7.72 -11.65 -2.77
C ALA A 527 -7.85 -12.70 -3.88
N LEU A 528 -9.09 -13.02 -4.32
CA LEU A 528 -9.33 -13.95 -5.42
C LEU A 528 -8.84 -13.41 -6.77
N VAL A 529 -9.15 -12.15 -7.09
CA VAL A 529 -8.78 -11.52 -8.36
C VAL A 529 -7.27 -11.42 -8.50
N ASP A 530 -6.57 -10.94 -7.46
CA ASP A 530 -5.12 -10.80 -7.46
C ASP A 530 -4.41 -12.16 -7.53
N ALA A 531 -4.90 -13.15 -6.77
CA ALA A 531 -4.39 -14.51 -6.81
C ALA A 531 -4.53 -15.14 -8.21
N ALA A 532 -5.70 -15.00 -8.84
CA ALA A 532 -5.94 -15.51 -10.18
C ALA A 532 -5.07 -14.78 -11.21
N SER A 533 -4.97 -13.46 -11.17
CA SER A 533 -4.18 -12.66 -12.11
C SER A 533 -2.73 -13.10 -12.16
N VAL A 534 -2.06 -13.20 -11.01
CA VAL A 534 -0.64 -13.61 -10.96
C VAL A 534 -0.49 -15.10 -11.27
N SER A 535 -1.43 -15.94 -10.86
CA SER A 535 -1.41 -17.36 -11.21
C SER A 535 -1.50 -17.58 -12.72
N LEU A 536 -2.31 -16.78 -13.41
CA LEU A 536 -2.40 -16.83 -14.88
C LEU A 536 -1.09 -16.43 -15.56
N LEU A 537 -0.34 -15.45 -15.03
CA LEU A 537 0.98 -15.10 -15.56
C LEU A 537 1.95 -16.28 -15.47
N LEU A 538 2.01 -16.95 -14.30
CA LEU A 538 2.89 -18.10 -14.11
C LEU A 538 2.48 -19.32 -14.94
N THR A 539 1.19 -19.63 -15.02
CA THR A 539 0.70 -20.76 -15.81
C THR A 539 0.97 -20.59 -17.30
N THR A 540 0.89 -19.36 -17.81
CA THR A 540 1.17 -19.03 -19.22
C THR A 540 2.67 -18.80 -19.52
N THR A 541 3.54 -18.79 -18.50
CA THR A 541 4.98 -18.56 -18.68
C THR A 541 5.65 -19.79 -19.32
N GLU A 542 6.40 -19.59 -20.39
CA GLU A 542 7.19 -20.64 -21.07
C GLU A 542 8.69 -20.50 -20.82
N ALA A 543 9.18 -19.29 -20.55
CA ALA A 543 10.59 -19.03 -20.29
C ALA A 543 10.80 -18.14 -19.07
N SER A 544 11.82 -18.43 -18.28
CA SER A 544 12.31 -17.60 -17.18
C SER A 544 13.73 -17.12 -17.47
N VAL A 545 13.96 -15.81 -17.35
CA VAL A 545 15.27 -15.18 -17.56
C VAL A 545 15.77 -14.65 -16.23
N THR A 546 16.81 -15.26 -15.68
CA THR A 546 17.37 -14.92 -14.38
C THR A 546 18.82 -14.46 -14.47
N GLU A 547 19.32 -13.72 -13.50
CA GLU A 547 20.73 -13.35 -13.41
C GLU A 547 21.57 -14.56 -13.01
N ASN A 548 22.74 -14.75 -13.64
CA ASN A 548 23.64 -15.83 -13.30
C ASN A 548 24.31 -15.54 -11.94
N PRO A 549 24.15 -16.42 -10.93
CA PRO A 549 24.68 -16.19 -9.58
C PRO A 549 26.21 -16.26 -9.49
N ASN A 550 26.88 -16.82 -10.51
CA ASN A 550 28.33 -17.04 -10.49
C ASN A 550 29.14 -15.80 -10.92
N GLU A 551 28.54 -14.77 -11.45
CA GLU A 551 29.24 -13.51 -11.70
C GLU A 551 29.28 -12.65 -10.44
N LYS A 552 30.44 -12.62 -9.78
CA LYS A 552 30.74 -11.64 -8.72
C LYS A 552 30.58 -10.24 -9.32
N LYS A 553 29.67 -9.44 -8.80
CA LYS A 553 29.65 -8.00 -9.08
C LYS A 553 31.05 -7.48 -8.89
N PRO A 554 31.70 -6.84 -9.90
CA PRO A 554 32.97 -6.21 -9.68
C PRO A 554 32.83 -5.22 -8.51
N PRO A 555 33.80 -5.18 -7.59
CA PRO A 555 33.70 -4.27 -6.46
C PRO A 555 33.49 -2.86 -7.00
N SER A 556 32.46 -2.17 -6.53
CA SER A 556 32.22 -0.77 -6.84
C SER A 556 33.47 -0.01 -6.37
N ARG A 557 34.37 0.36 -7.31
CA ARG A 557 35.48 1.24 -7.00
C ARG A 557 34.86 2.56 -6.56
N MET A 558 34.94 2.85 -5.28
CA MET A 558 34.79 4.22 -4.80
C MET A 558 35.77 5.10 -5.61
N PRO A 559 35.32 6.26 -6.10
CA PRO A 559 36.26 7.20 -6.72
C PRO A 559 37.36 7.52 -5.69
N ASN A 560 38.60 7.26 -6.06
CA ASN A 560 39.75 7.60 -5.23
C ASN A 560 39.75 9.13 -5.09
N MET A 561 39.61 9.66 -3.90
CA MET A 561 39.66 11.11 -3.59
C MET A 561 41.05 11.73 -3.79
N GLY A 562 41.92 11.05 -4.53
CA GLY A 562 43.31 11.46 -4.78
C GLY A 562 43.57 12.25 -6.08
N ASP A 563 42.61 12.36 -6.99
CA ASP A 563 42.83 13.00 -8.30
C ASP A 563 42.14 14.39 -8.45
N MET A 564 41.90 15.06 -7.33
CA MET A 564 41.52 16.50 -7.32
C MET A 564 42.60 17.32 -6.61
N TYR A 565 43.74 17.53 -7.28
CA TYR A 565 44.65 18.65 -7.11
C TYR A 565 45.12 19.10 -8.49
#